data_26783d2d6d4ca81ea446dc9516b2b7f1
#
_entry.id   26783d2d6d4ca81ea446dc9516b2b7f1
#
_cell.length_a   1.000
_cell.length_b   1.000
_cell.length_c   1.000
_cell.angle_alpha   90.00
_cell.angle_beta   90.00
_cell.angle_gamma   90.00
#
_symmetry.space_group_name_H-M   'P 1'
#
loop_
_entity.id
_entity.type
_entity.pdbx_description
1 polymer ?
#
loop_
_entity_poly.entity_id
_entity_poly.type
_entity_poly.pdbx_seq_one_letter_code
_entity_poly.pdbx_strand_id
1 'polypeptide(L)'
;MPSLKDIKTQINSVGSTKKITSAMKMVAASKLRRSQEKAEAARPYSSRLEEMLSALASSAASGEGIIKLLTGTGNDQNYVVVPVSADRGLCGGFNSSINRETFKLVKSLEGNGKKVQLMPVGKKSRDFFNRVMKDQIIESFVDLNVSSTGYESALNISNKLQELYFDGKFDKCILVFNKFKSAISQEVTQQQLIPLDVSNSEKEEEKENSSNAIYDYEPDEETILKDLLPKNVSIQIFKVLLESDAGEQGARMAAMDNATRNAGEMIDSLTLKYNRTRQAFITKELIEIISGAESI
;
A
#
# COMPACT_ATOMS: atom_id res chain seq x y z
N MET A 1 -22.86 -27.32 -28.49
CA MET A 1 -22.27 -26.03 -28.89
C MET A 1 -23.02 -24.93 -28.18
N PRO A 2 -22.36 -23.86 -27.71
CA PRO A 2 -23.11 -22.75 -27.09
C PRO A 2 -24.07 -22.14 -28.10
N SER A 3 -25.27 -21.78 -27.67
CA SER A 3 -26.29 -21.19 -28.53
C SER A 3 -25.86 -19.77 -28.95
N LEU A 4 -26.36 -19.29 -30.10
CA LEU A 4 -26.16 -17.90 -30.53
C LEU A 4 -26.59 -16.90 -29.48
N LYS A 5 -27.65 -17.21 -28.71
CA LYS A 5 -28.15 -16.41 -27.62
C LYS A 5 -27.12 -16.33 -26.48
N ASP A 6 -26.45 -17.43 -26.13
CA ASP A 6 -25.44 -17.47 -25.06
C ASP A 6 -24.23 -16.62 -25.41
N ILE A 7 -23.73 -16.73 -26.67
CA ILE A 7 -22.60 -15.92 -27.12
C ILE A 7 -22.96 -14.43 -27.10
N LYS A 8 -24.15 -14.06 -27.54
CA LYS A 8 -24.62 -12.67 -27.50
C LYS A 8 -24.73 -12.14 -26.05
N THR A 9 -25.20 -12.97 -25.13
CA THR A 9 -25.25 -12.63 -23.71
C THR A 9 -23.85 -12.43 -23.13
N GLN A 10 -22.88 -13.29 -23.50
CA GLN A 10 -21.48 -13.12 -23.10
C GLN A 10 -20.88 -11.82 -23.63
N ILE A 11 -21.10 -11.47 -24.92
CA ILE A 11 -20.63 -10.21 -25.50
C ILE A 11 -21.17 -9.02 -24.70
N ASN A 12 -22.46 -9.01 -24.37
CA ASN A 12 -23.08 -7.93 -23.60
C ASN A 12 -22.51 -7.84 -22.18
N SER A 13 -22.29 -8.98 -21.51
CA SER A 13 -21.71 -9.04 -20.16
C SER A 13 -20.28 -8.50 -20.15
N VAL A 14 -19.42 -8.95 -21.07
CA VAL A 14 -18.04 -8.46 -21.19
C VAL A 14 -18.02 -6.98 -21.59
N GLY A 15 -18.97 -6.54 -22.45
CA GLY A 15 -19.15 -5.12 -22.78
C GLY A 15 -19.48 -4.26 -21.57
N SER A 16 -20.32 -4.75 -20.67
CA SER A 16 -20.60 -4.07 -19.40
C SER A 16 -19.36 -4.03 -18.48
N THR A 17 -18.63 -5.14 -18.39
CA THR A 17 -17.36 -5.21 -17.64
C THR A 17 -16.34 -4.20 -18.16
N LYS A 18 -16.18 -4.10 -19.49
CA LYS A 18 -15.29 -3.10 -20.14
C LYS A 18 -15.64 -1.66 -19.74
N LYS A 19 -16.93 -1.32 -19.70
CA LYS A 19 -17.40 0.00 -19.28
C LYS A 19 -17.07 0.27 -17.79
N ILE A 20 -17.31 -0.71 -16.92
CA ILE A 20 -17.04 -0.60 -15.48
C ILE A 20 -15.53 -0.44 -15.23
N THR A 21 -14.69 -1.27 -15.83
CA THR A 21 -13.23 -1.19 -15.64
C THR A 21 -12.66 0.12 -16.18
N SER A 22 -13.16 0.62 -17.31
CA SER A 22 -12.79 1.94 -17.85
C SER A 22 -13.18 3.08 -16.89
N ALA A 23 -14.37 3.05 -16.30
CA ALA A 23 -14.78 4.03 -15.30
C ALA A 23 -13.92 3.95 -14.03
N MET A 24 -13.61 2.72 -13.55
CA MET A 24 -12.73 2.52 -12.38
C MET A 24 -11.31 3.02 -12.63
N LYS A 25 -10.77 2.85 -13.86
CA LYS A 25 -9.48 3.44 -14.26
C LYS A 25 -9.49 4.95 -14.09
N MET A 26 -10.52 5.65 -14.58
CA MET A 26 -10.63 7.12 -14.47
C MET A 26 -10.73 7.59 -13.02
N VAL A 27 -11.52 6.90 -12.19
CA VAL A 27 -11.63 7.19 -10.77
C VAL A 27 -10.30 6.98 -10.04
N ALA A 28 -9.59 5.88 -10.34
CA ALA A 28 -8.27 5.60 -9.76
C ALA A 28 -7.25 6.67 -10.16
N ALA A 29 -7.23 7.12 -11.42
CA ALA A 29 -6.35 8.19 -11.89
C ALA A 29 -6.60 9.52 -11.16
N SER A 30 -7.88 9.89 -10.97
CA SER A 30 -8.24 11.10 -10.21
C SER A 30 -7.81 11.02 -8.74
N LYS A 31 -7.96 9.85 -8.11
CA LYS A 31 -7.52 9.63 -6.72
C LYS A 31 -6.00 9.65 -6.60
N LEU A 32 -5.29 9.00 -7.53
CA LEU A 32 -3.84 9.01 -7.60
C LEU A 32 -3.29 10.44 -7.59
N ARG A 33 -3.83 11.28 -8.47
CA ARG A 33 -3.41 12.69 -8.54
C ARG A 33 -3.58 13.41 -7.19
N ARG A 34 -4.73 13.23 -6.53
CA ARG A 34 -4.98 13.84 -5.22
C ARG A 34 -4.02 13.32 -4.14
N SER A 35 -3.70 12.02 -4.15
CA SER A 35 -2.75 11.44 -3.18
C SER A 35 -1.33 11.94 -3.44
N GLN A 36 -0.94 12.12 -4.70
CA GLN A 36 0.34 12.73 -5.06
C GLN A 36 0.44 14.19 -4.60
N GLU A 37 -0.56 15.01 -4.90
CA GLU A 37 -0.62 16.40 -4.47
C GLU A 37 -0.47 16.53 -2.94
N LYS A 38 -1.10 15.62 -2.17
CA LYS A 38 -0.97 15.60 -0.71
C LYS A 38 0.41 15.15 -0.24
N ALA A 39 0.97 14.13 -0.87
CA ALA A 39 2.31 13.65 -0.54
C ALA A 39 3.37 14.74 -0.82
N GLU A 40 3.25 15.45 -1.94
CA GLU A 40 4.13 16.57 -2.27
C GLU A 40 3.98 17.74 -1.29
N ALA A 41 2.75 18.04 -0.88
CA ALA A 41 2.49 19.10 0.12
C ALA A 41 3.03 18.76 1.51
N ALA A 42 3.12 17.47 1.87
CA ALA A 42 3.65 17.02 3.15
C ALA A 42 5.18 16.97 3.21
N ARG A 43 5.86 16.84 2.06
CA ARG A 43 7.32 16.70 1.96
C ARG A 43 8.12 17.81 2.65
N PRO A 44 7.84 19.11 2.44
CA PRO A 44 8.63 20.18 3.05
C PRO A 44 8.65 20.12 4.57
N TYR A 45 7.50 19.73 5.17
CA TYR A 45 7.39 19.63 6.62
C TYR A 45 8.17 18.42 7.14
N SER A 46 8.05 17.26 6.51
CA SER A 46 8.77 16.05 6.93
C SER A 46 10.28 16.22 6.78
N SER A 47 10.76 16.80 5.67
CA SER A 47 12.19 17.05 5.46
C SER A 47 12.78 17.99 6.50
N ARG A 48 12.08 19.09 6.82
CA ARG A 48 12.55 20.02 7.86
C ARG A 48 12.58 19.39 9.25
N LEU A 49 11.59 18.56 9.57
CA LEU A 49 11.56 17.85 10.83
C LEU A 49 12.69 16.82 10.94
N GLU A 50 12.96 16.09 9.86
CA GLU A 50 14.08 15.14 9.77
C GLU A 50 15.44 15.87 9.93
N GLU A 51 15.64 17.03 9.29
CA GLU A 51 16.84 17.87 9.46
C GLU A 51 17.01 18.33 10.92
N MET A 52 15.95 18.84 11.55
CA MET A 52 15.99 19.27 12.94
C MET A 52 16.32 18.11 13.90
N LEU A 53 15.69 16.96 13.69
CA LEU A 53 15.93 15.78 14.51
C LEU A 53 17.36 15.23 14.30
N SER A 54 17.89 15.27 13.09
CA SER A 54 19.28 14.87 12.81
C SER A 54 20.28 15.77 13.51
N ALA A 55 20.05 17.09 13.52
CA ALA A 55 20.88 18.05 14.25
C ALA A 55 20.83 17.83 15.78
N LEU A 56 19.63 17.64 16.34
CA LEU A 56 19.42 17.39 17.76
C LEU A 56 19.91 16.02 18.22
N ALA A 57 19.82 15.00 17.37
CA ALA A 57 20.26 13.64 17.69
C ALA A 57 21.78 13.56 17.90
N SER A 58 22.55 14.43 17.24
CA SER A 58 24.00 14.49 17.41
C SER A 58 24.43 15.05 18.78
N SER A 59 23.58 15.85 19.42
CA SER A 59 23.82 16.44 20.75
C SER A 59 23.18 15.63 21.89
N ALA A 60 22.21 14.76 21.59
CA ALA A 60 21.50 13.96 22.59
C ALA A 60 22.30 12.73 23.03
N ALA A 61 23.20 12.88 23.97
CA ALA A 61 23.87 11.76 24.63
C ALA A 61 22.97 11.19 25.74
N SER A 62 22.54 9.94 25.55
CA SER A 62 21.94 9.03 26.54
C SER A 62 20.91 9.65 27.50
N GLY A 63 19.66 9.81 27.02
CA GLY A 63 18.51 10.19 27.83
C GLY A 63 17.56 9.04 28.14
N GLU A 64 16.84 9.12 29.25
CA GLU A 64 15.76 8.18 29.62
C GLU A 64 14.40 8.62 29.03
N GLY A 65 13.46 7.68 28.94
CA GLY A 65 12.09 7.99 28.54
C GLY A 65 11.89 8.12 27.02
N ILE A 66 11.36 9.24 26.55
CA ILE A 66 10.99 9.49 25.15
C ILE A 66 12.21 9.44 24.21
N ILE A 67 13.40 9.76 24.69
CA ILE A 67 14.65 9.66 23.94
C ILE A 67 14.92 8.20 23.49
N LYS A 68 14.35 7.21 24.17
CA LYS A 68 14.40 5.81 23.74
C LYS A 68 13.79 5.58 22.35
N LEU A 69 12.90 6.44 21.87
CA LEU A 69 12.41 6.39 20.48
C LEU A 69 13.53 6.62 19.47
N LEU A 70 14.59 7.33 19.87
CA LEU A 70 15.77 7.59 19.03
C LEU A 70 16.87 6.55 19.29
N THR A 71 17.25 6.33 20.56
CA THR A 71 18.37 5.47 20.93
C THR A 71 18.04 3.99 21.00
N GLY A 72 16.74 3.65 21.05
CA GLY A 72 16.27 2.28 21.25
C GLY A 72 16.31 1.84 22.71
N THR A 73 15.88 0.61 22.98
CA THR A 73 15.88 -0.04 24.30
C THR A 73 17.22 -0.71 24.62
N GLY A 74 18.14 -0.80 23.64
CA GLY A 74 19.36 -1.59 23.74
C GLY A 74 19.15 -3.10 23.54
N ASN A 75 17.88 -3.55 23.54
CA ASN A 75 17.52 -4.92 23.26
C ASN A 75 17.15 -5.10 21.80
N ASP A 76 17.22 -6.34 21.32
CA ASP A 76 16.92 -6.70 19.93
C ASP A 76 16.24 -8.08 19.88
N GLN A 77 15.16 -8.25 20.67
CA GLN A 77 14.48 -9.54 20.78
C GLN A 77 13.04 -9.50 20.27
N ASN A 78 12.33 -8.41 20.51
CA ASN A 78 10.91 -8.31 20.25
C ASN A 78 10.66 -7.31 19.10
N TYR A 79 9.97 -7.75 18.07
CA TYR A 79 9.68 -6.94 16.88
C TYR A 79 8.18 -6.76 16.69
N VAL A 80 7.78 -5.57 16.26
CA VAL A 80 6.45 -5.33 15.67
C VAL A 80 6.63 -5.02 14.20
N VAL A 81 5.92 -5.78 13.35
CA VAL A 81 5.91 -5.55 11.92
C VAL A 81 4.53 -5.05 11.51
N VAL A 82 4.50 -3.92 10.81
CA VAL A 82 3.29 -3.20 10.40
C VAL A 82 3.18 -3.25 8.87
N PRO A 83 2.48 -4.25 8.31
CA PRO A 83 2.18 -4.27 6.88
C PRO A 83 1.07 -3.28 6.54
N VAL A 84 1.36 -2.36 5.62
CA VAL A 84 0.41 -1.32 5.17
C VAL A 84 -0.15 -1.69 3.81
N SER A 85 -1.37 -2.21 3.79
CA SER A 85 -2.08 -2.66 2.59
C SER A 85 -3.38 -1.88 2.35
N ALA A 86 -4.04 -2.17 1.24
CA ALA A 86 -5.34 -1.61 0.93
C ALA A 86 -6.49 -2.30 1.68
N ASP A 87 -7.59 -1.57 1.89
CA ASP A 87 -8.85 -2.16 2.33
C ASP A 87 -9.58 -2.88 1.18
N ARG A 88 -9.38 -2.43 -0.05
CA ARG A 88 -10.07 -2.94 -1.24
C ARG A 88 -9.13 -3.72 -2.16
N GLY A 89 -9.73 -4.61 -2.96
CA GLY A 89 -9.01 -5.35 -4.00
C GLY A 89 -8.97 -4.60 -5.33
N LEU A 90 -8.73 -5.36 -6.39
CA LEU A 90 -8.66 -4.90 -7.78
C LEU A 90 -7.50 -3.92 -8.06
N CYS A 91 -6.43 -4.03 -7.30
CA CYS A 91 -5.19 -3.28 -7.43
C CYS A 91 -4.01 -4.19 -7.86
N GLY A 92 -4.28 -5.17 -8.69
CA GLY A 92 -3.25 -6.09 -9.20
C GLY A 92 -2.53 -6.84 -8.08
N GLY A 93 -1.21 -6.85 -8.12
CA GLY A 93 -0.33 -7.51 -7.16
C GLY A 93 -0.04 -6.71 -5.89
N PHE A 94 -0.56 -5.49 -5.73
CA PHE A 94 -0.24 -4.55 -4.66
C PHE A 94 -0.32 -5.18 -3.26
N ASN A 95 -1.46 -5.76 -2.89
CA ASN A 95 -1.64 -6.36 -1.56
C ASN A 95 -0.83 -7.64 -1.39
N SER A 96 -0.74 -8.47 -2.42
CA SER A 96 -0.04 -9.74 -2.35
C SER A 96 1.47 -9.57 -2.24
N SER A 97 2.05 -8.53 -2.83
CA SER A 97 3.48 -8.23 -2.70
C SER A 97 3.84 -7.84 -1.27
N ILE A 98 3.06 -6.93 -0.64
CA ILE A 98 3.24 -6.53 0.76
C ILE A 98 3.13 -7.74 1.70
N ASN A 99 2.05 -8.52 1.56
CA ASN A 99 1.83 -9.66 2.44
C ASN A 99 2.93 -10.73 2.31
N ARG A 100 3.41 -10.98 1.08
CA ARG A 100 4.49 -11.93 0.82
C ARG A 100 5.81 -11.45 1.45
N GLU A 101 6.14 -10.19 1.29
CA GLU A 101 7.37 -9.63 1.84
C GLU A 101 7.33 -9.59 3.36
N THR A 102 6.19 -9.18 3.94
CA THR A 102 5.97 -9.24 5.39
C THR A 102 6.11 -10.67 5.92
N PHE A 103 5.52 -11.65 5.24
CA PHE A 103 5.64 -13.05 5.65
C PHE A 103 7.09 -13.54 5.62
N LYS A 104 7.85 -13.17 4.58
CA LYS A 104 9.28 -13.51 4.50
C LYS A 104 10.08 -12.86 5.63
N LEU A 105 9.83 -11.56 5.90
CA LEU A 105 10.48 -10.82 6.98
C LEU A 105 10.22 -11.48 8.34
N VAL A 106 8.95 -11.80 8.64
CA VAL A 106 8.57 -12.48 9.89
C VAL A 106 9.30 -13.80 10.03
N LYS A 107 9.29 -14.64 8.99
CA LYS A 107 9.99 -15.94 9.01
C LYS A 107 11.49 -15.82 9.16
N SER A 108 12.11 -14.80 8.57
CA SER A 108 13.53 -14.51 8.73
C SER A 108 13.86 -14.10 10.17
N LEU A 109 13.05 -13.21 10.76
CA LEU A 109 13.24 -12.78 12.14
C LEU A 109 13.03 -13.93 13.14
N GLU A 110 11.98 -14.74 12.96
CA GLU A 110 11.74 -15.95 13.77
C GLU A 110 12.89 -16.96 13.64
N GLY A 111 13.41 -17.15 12.43
CA GLY A 111 14.58 -18.01 12.18
C GLY A 111 15.84 -17.54 12.92
N ASN A 112 15.95 -16.25 13.20
CA ASN A 112 17.02 -15.66 14.01
C ASN A 112 16.69 -15.63 15.52
N GLY A 113 15.64 -16.33 15.96
CA GLY A 113 15.24 -16.43 17.36
C GLY A 113 14.52 -15.20 17.93
N LYS A 114 14.05 -14.29 17.06
CA LYS A 114 13.32 -13.09 17.46
C LYS A 114 11.83 -13.38 17.64
N LYS A 115 11.18 -12.69 18.55
CA LYS A 115 9.72 -12.71 18.71
C LYS A 115 9.11 -11.63 17.84
N VAL A 116 8.17 -12.02 16.98
CA VAL A 116 7.53 -11.09 16.05
C VAL A 116 6.04 -11.01 16.30
N GLN A 117 5.55 -9.79 16.41
CA GLN A 117 4.13 -9.46 16.49
C GLN A 117 3.73 -8.64 15.26
N LEU A 118 2.47 -8.74 14.87
CA LEU A 118 1.93 -8.07 13.70
C LEU A 118 0.88 -7.04 14.08
N MET A 119 0.92 -5.89 13.40
CA MET A 119 -0.11 -4.86 13.47
C MET A 119 -0.55 -4.49 12.05
N PRO A 120 -1.42 -5.30 11.41
CA PRO A 120 -1.84 -5.04 10.05
C PRO A 120 -2.64 -3.75 9.91
N VAL A 121 -2.26 -2.94 8.93
CA VAL A 121 -2.97 -1.77 8.45
C VAL A 121 -3.60 -2.09 7.10
N GLY A 122 -4.94 -1.98 7.03
CA GLY A 122 -5.75 -2.36 5.87
C GLY A 122 -6.33 -3.77 5.94
N LYS A 123 -7.57 -3.91 5.44
CA LYS A 123 -8.34 -5.17 5.48
C LYS A 123 -7.61 -6.32 4.81
N LYS A 124 -6.90 -6.07 3.70
CA LYS A 124 -6.29 -7.15 2.91
C LYS A 124 -5.11 -7.82 3.63
N SER A 125 -4.31 -7.08 4.37
CA SER A 125 -3.27 -7.67 5.23
C SER A 125 -3.88 -8.29 6.48
N ARG A 126 -4.83 -7.63 7.14
CA ARG A 126 -5.52 -8.23 8.28
C ARG A 126 -6.13 -9.59 7.93
N ASP A 127 -6.89 -9.68 6.84
CA ASP A 127 -7.58 -10.91 6.43
C ASP A 127 -6.59 -12.01 6.01
N PHE A 128 -5.44 -11.63 5.46
CA PHE A 128 -4.38 -12.57 5.13
C PHE A 128 -3.73 -13.14 6.40
N PHE A 129 -3.26 -12.28 7.30
CA PHE A 129 -2.55 -12.70 8.50
C PHE A 129 -3.45 -13.36 9.53
N ASN A 130 -4.74 -13.03 9.59
CA ASN A 130 -5.72 -13.75 10.40
C ASN A 130 -5.85 -15.23 10.02
N ARG A 131 -5.53 -15.61 8.78
CA ARG A 131 -5.56 -17.01 8.33
C ARG A 131 -4.25 -17.75 8.57
N VAL A 132 -3.13 -17.02 8.57
CA VAL A 132 -1.78 -17.64 8.55
C VAL A 132 -1.07 -17.49 9.88
N MET A 133 -1.27 -16.38 10.62
CA MET A 133 -0.53 -15.99 11.81
C MET A 133 -1.42 -15.24 12.82
N LYS A 134 -2.62 -15.76 13.09
CA LYS A 134 -3.63 -15.09 13.92
C LYS A 134 -3.11 -14.74 15.32
N ASP A 135 -2.36 -15.65 15.92
CA ASP A 135 -1.89 -15.51 17.30
C ASP A 135 -0.78 -14.44 17.46
N GLN A 136 -0.21 -13.98 16.34
CA GLN A 136 0.81 -12.93 16.33
C GLN A 136 0.22 -11.53 16.14
N ILE A 137 -1.08 -11.41 15.83
CA ILE A 137 -1.72 -10.12 15.61
C ILE A 137 -2.08 -9.50 16.96
N ILE A 138 -1.49 -8.32 17.25
CA ILE A 138 -1.81 -7.55 18.46
C ILE A 138 -3.07 -6.74 18.25
N GLU A 139 -3.11 -6.00 17.15
CA GLU A 139 -4.18 -5.08 16.78
C GLU A 139 -4.21 -4.89 15.27
N SER A 140 -5.33 -4.41 14.71
CA SER A 140 -5.43 -4.12 13.27
C SER A 140 -6.21 -2.84 13.02
N PHE A 141 -5.73 -2.02 12.10
CA PHE A 141 -6.37 -0.79 11.67
C PHE A 141 -6.95 -0.97 10.26
N VAL A 142 -8.24 -0.72 10.13
CA VAL A 142 -8.97 -0.92 8.88
C VAL A 142 -9.88 0.27 8.59
N ASP A 143 -10.40 0.33 7.36
CA ASP A 143 -11.29 1.40 6.89
C ASP A 143 -10.68 2.80 7.05
N LEU A 144 -9.36 2.89 6.85
CA LEU A 144 -8.63 4.14 6.92
C LEU A 144 -8.97 5.01 5.71
N ASN A 145 -9.61 6.13 5.94
CA ASN A 145 -9.90 7.09 4.88
C ASN A 145 -8.74 8.08 4.73
N VAL A 146 -7.61 7.61 4.19
CA VAL A 146 -6.36 8.38 4.04
C VAL A 146 -6.59 9.71 3.29
N SER A 147 -7.56 9.74 2.38
CA SER A 147 -7.86 10.96 1.61
C SER A 147 -8.60 12.04 2.39
N SER A 148 -9.25 11.75 3.51
CA SER A 148 -9.97 12.75 4.33
C SER A 148 -9.41 12.89 5.75
N THR A 149 -9.09 11.79 6.41
CA THR A 149 -8.66 11.73 7.84
C THR A 149 -7.28 11.09 7.99
N GLY A 150 -6.42 11.18 6.95
CA GLY A 150 -5.17 10.44 6.91
C GLY A 150 -4.22 10.73 8.07
N TYR A 151 -4.11 12.00 8.51
CA TYR A 151 -3.26 12.35 9.65
C TYR A 151 -3.83 11.84 10.98
N GLU A 152 -5.14 11.94 11.18
CA GLU A 152 -5.80 11.38 12.37
C GLU A 152 -5.63 9.86 12.45
N SER A 153 -5.76 9.17 11.32
CA SER A 153 -5.50 7.74 11.23
C SER A 153 -4.04 7.40 11.56
N ALA A 154 -3.09 8.19 11.07
CA ALA A 154 -1.67 8.04 11.38
C ALA A 154 -1.40 8.28 12.87
N LEU A 155 -2.06 9.28 13.47
CA LEU A 155 -1.93 9.59 14.89
C LEU A 155 -2.43 8.44 15.77
N ASN A 156 -3.58 7.83 15.43
CA ASN A 156 -4.12 6.68 16.16
C ASN A 156 -3.18 5.47 16.11
N ILE A 157 -2.60 5.17 14.94
CA ILE A 157 -1.61 4.10 14.80
C ILE A 157 -0.35 4.42 15.60
N SER A 158 0.14 5.68 15.51
CA SER A 158 1.32 6.14 16.22
C SER A 158 1.17 6.06 17.73
N ASN A 159 0.05 6.55 18.25
CA ASN A 159 -0.22 6.52 19.69
C ASN A 159 -0.23 5.09 20.23
N LYS A 160 -0.84 4.16 19.47
CA LYS A 160 -0.86 2.75 19.87
C LYS A 160 0.53 2.10 19.82
N LEU A 161 1.33 2.39 18.80
CA LEU A 161 2.71 1.91 18.73
C LEU A 161 3.56 2.48 19.86
N GLN A 162 3.43 3.77 20.18
CA GLN A 162 4.16 4.41 21.27
C GLN A 162 3.75 3.83 22.64
N GLU A 163 2.45 3.63 22.89
CA GLU A 163 1.96 2.97 24.10
C GLU A 163 2.62 1.59 24.28
N LEU A 164 2.58 0.73 23.26
CA LEU A 164 3.17 -0.60 23.31
C LEU A 164 4.70 -0.56 23.48
N TYR A 165 5.36 0.44 22.89
CA TYR A 165 6.80 0.61 23.02
C TYR A 165 7.21 1.01 24.43
N PHE A 166 6.53 1.99 25.04
CA PHE A 166 6.79 2.41 26.41
C PHE A 166 6.42 1.35 27.45
N ASP A 167 5.43 0.49 27.13
CA ASP A 167 5.11 -0.70 27.94
C ASP A 167 6.18 -1.81 27.80
N GLY A 168 7.21 -1.64 26.96
CA GLY A 168 8.26 -2.64 26.75
C GLY A 168 7.79 -3.89 26.01
N LYS A 169 6.71 -3.80 25.23
CA LYS A 169 6.18 -4.95 24.46
C LYS A 169 7.02 -5.31 23.27
N PHE A 170 7.76 -4.36 22.71
CA PHE A 170 8.69 -4.59 21.59
C PHE A 170 9.90 -3.65 21.66
N ASP A 171 10.96 -4.02 20.95
CA ASP A 171 12.22 -3.28 20.85
C ASP A 171 12.33 -2.53 19.53
N LYS A 172 11.84 -3.13 18.43
CA LYS A 172 11.90 -2.56 17.08
C LYS A 172 10.57 -2.64 16.35
N CYS A 173 10.25 -1.57 15.60
CA CYS A 173 9.08 -1.51 14.73
C CYS A 173 9.52 -1.33 13.27
N ILE A 174 9.00 -2.19 12.39
CA ILE A 174 9.28 -2.15 10.94
C ILE A 174 7.96 -1.98 10.18
N LEU A 175 7.91 -0.94 9.34
CA LEU A 175 6.82 -0.73 8.38
C LEU A 175 7.15 -1.48 7.09
N VAL A 176 6.16 -2.19 6.52
CA VAL A 176 6.26 -2.84 5.21
C VAL A 176 5.18 -2.27 4.31
N PHE A 177 5.58 -1.55 3.29
CA PHE A 177 4.65 -0.85 2.40
C PHE A 177 5.18 -0.79 0.97
N ASN A 178 4.36 -0.35 0.03
CA ASN A 178 4.79 -0.07 -1.33
C ASN A 178 5.16 1.40 -1.48
N LYS A 179 6.45 1.70 -1.65
CA LYS A 179 6.95 3.04 -2.01
C LYS A 179 6.51 3.35 -3.44
N PHE A 180 5.89 4.50 -3.62
CA PHE A 180 5.43 4.95 -4.93
C PHE A 180 6.59 5.50 -5.75
N LYS A 181 6.93 4.84 -6.88
CA LYS A 181 7.91 5.35 -7.87
C LYS A 181 7.21 5.96 -9.09
N SER A 182 6.21 5.27 -9.59
CA SER A 182 5.39 5.72 -10.73
C SER A 182 4.03 5.02 -10.72
N ALA A 183 3.11 5.45 -11.57
CA ALA A 183 1.79 4.84 -11.72
C ALA A 183 1.86 3.33 -12.06
N ILE A 184 2.94 2.87 -12.68
CA ILE A 184 3.12 1.47 -13.13
C ILE A 184 4.07 0.71 -12.19
N SER A 185 4.99 1.40 -11.51
CA SER A 185 6.03 0.78 -10.69
C SER A 185 5.90 1.17 -9.23
N GLN A 186 5.72 0.18 -8.37
CA GLN A 186 5.78 0.30 -6.92
C GLN A 186 6.84 -0.67 -6.41
N GLU A 187 7.56 -0.27 -5.38
CA GLU A 187 8.59 -1.07 -4.74
C GLU A 187 8.21 -1.37 -3.30
N VAL A 188 8.17 -2.67 -2.96
CA VAL A 188 7.95 -3.06 -1.56
C VAL A 188 9.18 -2.66 -0.75
N THR A 189 8.97 -1.80 0.22
CA THR A 189 10.01 -1.24 1.07
C THR A 189 9.77 -1.64 2.52
N GLN A 190 10.85 -1.99 3.20
CA GLN A 190 10.90 -2.19 4.64
C GLN A 190 11.58 -0.97 5.24
N GLN A 191 10.89 -0.28 6.13
CA GLN A 191 11.41 0.91 6.81
C GLN A 191 11.33 0.71 8.32
N GLN A 192 12.45 0.86 9.02
CA GLN A 192 12.44 0.90 10.47
C GLN A 192 11.80 2.20 10.94
N LEU A 193 10.83 2.10 11.84
CA LEU A 193 10.12 3.24 12.42
C LEU A 193 10.62 3.55 13.83
N ILE A 194 10.83 2.52 14.64
CA ILE A 194 11.33 2.63 16.02
C ILE A 194 12.42 1.57 16.20
N PRO A 195 13.58 1.93 16.77
CA PRO A 195 14.05 3.30 16.97
C PRO A 195 14.20 4.06 15.67
N LEU A 196 14.11 5.39 15.73
CA LEU A 196 14.27 6.25 14.56
C LEU A 196 15.70 6.14 14.03
N ASP A 197 15.84 5.79 12.76
CA ASP A 197 17.13 5.70 12.10
C ASP A 197 17.48 7.07 11.48
N VAL A 198 18.28 7.84 12.21
CA VAL A 198 18.72 9.17 11.78
C VAL A 198 19.86 9.08 10.76
N SER A 199 20.56 7.93 10.68
CA SER A 199 21.74 7.74 9.83
C SER A 199 21.41 7.59 8.34
N ASN A 200 20.19 7.21 7.99
CA ASN A 200 19.77 7.01 6.59
C ASN A 200 19.29 8.29 5.89
N SER A 201 19.04 9.38 6.61
CA SER A 201 18.71 10.69 6.02
C SER A 201 19.85 11.33 5.24
N GLU A 202 21.10 10.86 5.40
CA GLU A 202 22.25 11.41 4.71
C GLU A 202 22.47 10.89 3.28
N LYS A 203 21.72 9.87 2.83
CA LYS A 203 22.02 9.17 1.56
C LYS A 203 21.12 9.54 0.38
N GLU A 204 20.05 10.28 0.55
CA GLU A 204 19.09 10.52 -0.55
C GLU A 204 19.17 11.91 -1.21
N GLU A 205 19.97 12.87 -0.70
CA GLU A 205 20.19 14.13 -1.42
C GLU A 205 21.66 14.54 -1.30
N GLU A 206 22.37 14.54 -2.42
CA GLU A 206 23.62 15.30 -2.58
C GLU A 206 23.32 16.76 -2.23
N LYS A 207 23.79 17.19 -1.07
CA LYS A 207 23.57 18.53 -0.53
C LYS A 207 24.41 19.55 -1.27
N GLU A 208 23.83 20.20 -2.22
CA GLU A 208 24.10 21.63 -2.42
C GLU A 208 23.18 22.39 -1.44
N ASN A 209 23.79 23.04 -0.44
CA ASN A 209 23.16 23.90 0.59
C ASN A 209 22.73 23.25 1.92
N SER A 210 23.63 22.56 2.62
CA SER A 210 23.56 22.57 4.07
C SER A 210 24.02 23.97 4.57
N SER A 211 23.11 24.90 4.75
CA SER A 211 23.39 26.05 5.60
C SER A 211 23.67 25.50 6.99
N ASN A 212 24.90 25.69 7.50
CA ASN A 212 25.23 25.50 8.92
C ASN A 212 24.47 26.56 9.74
N ALA A 213 23.13 26.49 9.74
CA ALA A 213 22.33 27.30 10.61
C ALA A 213 22.53 26.76 12.03
N ILE A 214 23.19 27.54 12.85
CA ILE A 214 23.24 27.26 14.30
C ILE A 214 21.84 27.60 14.80
N TYR A 215 21.08 26.57 15.20
CA TYR A 215 19.79 26.75 15.84
C TYR A 215 20.01 27.03 17.33
N ASP A 216 19.39 28.09 17.81
CA ASP A 216 19.27 28.36 19.24
C ASP A 216 17.96 27.75 19.74
N TYR A 217 18.02 26.85 20.71
CA TYR A 217 16.88 26.07 21.16
C TYR A 217 16.30 26.65 22.47
N GLU A 218 15.04 27.04 22.44
CA GLU A 218 14.30 27.52 23.61
C GLU A 218 13.09 26.58 23.87
N PRO A 219 12.86 26.06 25.10
CA PRO A 219 13.63 26.33 26.34
C PRO A 219 14.92 25.49 26.47
N ASP A 220 14.97 24.27 25.99
CA ASP A 220 16.13 23.38 25.98
C ASP A 220 15.94 22.23 24.98
N GLU A 221 17.05 21.62 24.51
CA GLU A 221 17.06 20.56 23.52
C GLU A 221 16.26 19.33 23.95
N GLU A 222 16.29 18.96 25.23
CA GLU A 222 15.61 17.77 25.74
C GLU A 222 14.08 17.93 25.73
N THR A 223 13.59 19.10 26.10
CA THR A 223 12.15 19.42 26.06
C THR A 223 11.62 19.43 24.63
N ILE A 224 12.39 20.00 23.71
CA ILE A 224 12.02 20.00 22.29
C ILE A 224 12.01 18.59 21.71
N LEU A 225 13.00 17.76 22.03
CA LEU A 225 13.02 16.35 21.61
C LEU A 225 11.83 15.55 22.13
N LYS A 226 11.43 15.78 23.39
CA LYS A 226 10.23 15.14 23.98
C LYS A 226 8.96 15.42 23.19
N ASP A 227 8.85 16.60 22.61
CA ASP A 227 7.70 17.00 21.81
C ASP A 227 7.80 16.56 20.34
N LEU A 228 9.00 16.60 19.77
CA LEU A 228 9.21 16.33 18.34
C LEU A 228 9.26 14.83 18.01
N LEU A 229 9.84 13.99 18.87
CA LEU A 229 9.98 12.56 18.60
C LEU A 229 8.63 11.83 18.39
N PRO A 230 7.63 12.01 19.28
CA PRO A 230 6.30 11.43 19.06
C PRO A 230 5.62 11.94 17.80
N LYS A 231 5.78 13.24 17.50
CA LYS A 231 5.24 13.87 16.29
C LYS A 231 5.90 13.30 15.04
N ASN A 232 7.21 13.08 15.07
CA ASN A 232 7.93 12.48 13.93
C ASN A 232 7.43 11.07 13.63
N VAL A 233 7.24 10.23 14.63
CA VAL A 233 6.65 8.89 14.43
C VAL A 233 5.31 8.99 13.70
N SER A 234 4.43 9.92 14.13
CA SER A 234 3.14 10.14 13.48
C SER A 234 3.27 10.61 12.04
N ILE A 235 4.23 11.49 11.75
CA ILE A 235 4.48 12.04 10.41
C ILE A 235 5.08 10.97 9.49
N GLN A 236 5.99 10.14 9.97
CA GLN A 236 6.54 9.02 9.23
C GLN A 236 5.44 8.02 8.83
N ILE A 237 4.54 7.67 9.75
CA ILE A 237 3.38 6.83 9.46
C ILE A 237 2.47 7.52 8.43
N PHE A 238 2.21 8.82 8.59
CA PHE A 238 1.37 9.57 7.65
C PHE A 238 1.96 9.58 6.23
N LYS A 239 3.29 9.81 6.11
CA LYS A 239 4.03 9.72 4.84
C LYS A 239 3.85 8.34 4.20
N VAL A 240 4.02 7.27 4.98
CA VAL A 240 3.84 5.89 4.50
C VAL A 240 2.40 5.61 4.06
N LEU A 241 1.40 6.12 4.79
CA LEU A 241 -0.02 5.97 4.40
C LEU A 241 -0.31 6.70 3.07
N LEU A 242 0.23 7.90 2.86
CA LEU A 242 0.06 8.65 1.62
C LEU A 242 0.75 7.96 0.43
N GLU A 243 1.98 7.48 0.61
CA GLU A 243 2.71 6.72 -0.41
C GLU A 243 2.00 5.41 -0.76
N SER A 244 1.50 4.70 0.26
CA SER A 244 0.73 3.47 0.07
C SER A 244 -0.59 3.72 -0.68
N ASP A 245 -1.32 4.80 -0.35
CA ASP A 245 -2.55 5.17 -1.08
C ASP A 245 -2.25 5.54 -2.54
N ALA A 246 -1.21 6.32 -2.79
CA ALA A 246 -0.77 6.63 -4.15
C ALA A 246 -0.38 5.35 -4.92
N GLY A 247 0.37 4.44 -4.29
CA GLY A 247 0.74 3.14 -4.86
C GLY A 247 -0.48 2.26 -5.15
N GLU A 248 -1.45 2.21 -4.24
CA GLU A 248 -2.72 1.50 -4.42
C GLU A 248 -3.51 2.02 -5.62
N GLN A 249 -3.68 3.35 -5.74
CA GLN A 249 -4.43 3.94 -6.83
C GLN A 249 -3.69 3.78 -8.18
N GLY A 250 -2.36 3.89 -8.19
CA GLY A 250 -1.54 3.61 -9.37
C GLY A 250 -1.67 2.16 -9.84
N ALA A 251 -1.51 1.21 -8.95
CA ALA A 251 -1.68 -0.22 -9.23
C ALA A 251 -3.11 -0.55 -9.70
N ARG A 252 -4.13 0.07 -9.09
CA ARG A 252 -5.53 -0.07 -9.51
C ARG A 252 -5.76 0.48 -10.90
N MET A 253 -5.23 1.66 -11.20
CA MET A 253 -5.33 2.26 -12.53
C MET A 253 -4.73 1.34 -13.59
N ALA A 254 -3.52 0.82 -13.37
CA ALA A 254 -2.86 -0.10 -14.29
C ALA A 254 -3.62 -1.43 -14.44
N ALA A 255 -4.12 -2.00 -13.34
CA ALA A 255 -4.92 -3.23 -13.37
C ALA A 255 -6.23 -3.06 -14.12
N MET A 256 -6.92 -1.92 -13.96
CA MET A 256 -8.17 -1.63 -14.65
C MET A 256 -7.95 -1.33 -16.14
N ASP A 257 -6.82 -0.72 -16.51
CA ASP A 257 -6.43 -0.52 -17.90
C ASP A 257 -6.22 -1.86 -18.61
N ASN A 258 -5.45 -2.76 -18.00
CA ASN A 258 -5.24 -4.11 -18.52
C ASN A 258 -6.57 -4.88 -18.63
N ALA A 259 -7.43 -4.81 -17.61
CA ALA A 259 -8.74 -5.45 -17.64
C ALA A 259 -9.64 -4.90 -18.75
N THR A 260 -9.60 -3.58 -19.01
CA THR A 260 -10.37 -2.93 -20.08
C THR A 260 -9.89 -3.36 -21.47
N ARG A 261 -8.57 -3.48 -21.66
CA ARG A 261 -7.98 -3.97 -22.91
C ARG A 261 -8.32 -5.43 -23.14
N ASN A 262 -8.11 -6.29 -22.15
CA ASN A 262 -8.45 -7.72 -22.24
C ASN A 262 -9.94 -7.95 -22.52
N ALA A 263 -10.82 -7.14 -21.92
CA ALA A 263 -12.25 -7.18 -22.21
C ALA A 263 -12.56 -6.78 -23.67
N GLY A 264 -11.81 -5.83 -24.24
CA GLY A 264 -11.91 -5.48 -25.66
C GLY A 264 -11.55 -6.66 -26.56
N GLU A 265 -10.40 -7.26 -26.36
CA GLU A 265 -9.91 -8.42 -27.11
C GLU A 265 -10.88 -9.62 -27.03
N MET A 266 -11.46 -9.84 -25.84
CA MET A 266 -12.47 -10.88 -25.63
C MET A 266 -13.76 -10.61 -26.41
N ILE A 267 -14.23 -9.35 -26.48
CA ILE A 267 -15.38 -8.96 -27.29
C ILE A 267 -15.13 -9.23 -28.76
N ASP A 268 -13.96 -8.88 -29.27
CA ASP A 268 -13.60 -9.09 -30.67
C ASP A 268 -13.58 -10.60 -31.01
N SER A 269 -12.97 -11.41 -30.16
CA SER A 269 -12.94 -12.87 -30.28
C SER A 269 -14.35 -13.50 -30.26
N LEU A 270 -15.17 -13.05 -29.29
CA LEU A 270 -16.55 -13.53 -29.16
C LEU A 270 -17.42 -13.12 -30.39
N THR A 271 -17.19 -11.92 -30.93
CA THR A 271 -17.90 -11.43 -32.11
C THR A 271 -17.55 -12.25 -33.36
N LEU A 272 -16.30 -12.61 -33.56
CA LEU A 272 -15.87 -13.51 -34.60
C LEU A 272 -16.53 -14.89 -34.46
N LYS A 273 -16.52 -15.44 -33.24
CA LYS A 273 -17.17 -16.73 -32.95
C LYS A 273 -18.67 -16.67 -33.20
N TYR A 274 -19.32 -15.58 -32.78
CA TYR A 274 -20.76 -15.36 -33.04
C TYR A 274 -21.07 -15.36 -34.52
N ASN A 275 -20.32 -14.59 -35.32
CA ASN A 275 -20.53 -14.51 -36.77
C ASN A 275 -20.32 -15.86 -37.47
N ARG A 276 -19.26 -16.59 -37.08
CA ARG A 276 -19.02 -17.94 -37.61
C ARG A 276 -20.14 -18.94 -37.28
N THR A 277 -20.56 -18.93 -36.01
CA THR A 277 -21.65 -19.80 -35.55
C THR A 277 -22.97 -19.44 -36.23
N ARG A 278 -23.24 -18.14 -36.39
CA ARG A 278 -24.43 -17.66 -37.11
C ARG A 278 -24.46 -18.14 -38.57
N GLN A 279 -23.33 -18.00 -39.27
CA GLN A 279 -23.22 -18.49 -40.66
C GLN A 279 -23.44 -19.99 -40.74
N ALA A 280 -22.82 -20.78 -39.87
CA ALA A 280 -23.01 -22.22 -39.80
C ALA A 280 -24.46 -22.62 -39.53
N PHE A 281 -25.14 -21.87 -38.64
CA PHE A 281 -26.55 -22.10 -38.34
C PHE A 281 -27.44 -21.81 -39.56
N ILE A 282 -27.24 -20.67 -40.21
CA ILE A 282 -27.99 -20.32 -41.45
C ILE A 282 -27.77 -21.36 -42.54
N THR A 283 -26.52 -21.80 -42.74
CA THR A 283 -26.20 -22.83 -43.73
C THR A 283 -26.90 -24.16 -43.42
N LYS A 284 -26.89 -24.56 -42.14
CA LYS A 284 -27.59 -25.76 -41.68
C LYS A 284 -29.11 -25.68 -41.95
N GLU A 285 -29.72 -24.55 -41.60
CA GLU A 285 -31.15 -24.31 -41.80
C GLU A 285 -31.52 -24.32 -43.29
N LEU A 286 -30.68 -23.71 -44.15
CA LEU A 286 -30.86 -23.79 -45.61
C LEU A 286 -30.76 -25.22 -46.15
N ILE A 287 -29.80 -26.03 -45.70
CA ILE A 287 -29.65 -27.43 -46.07
C ILE A 287 -30.89 -28.24 -45.65
N GLU A 288 -31.37 -28.03 -44.43
CA GLU A 288 -32.56 -28.70 -43.92
C GLU A 288 -33.82 -28.36 -44.75
N ILE A 289 -33.99 -27.09 -45.17
CA ILE A 289 -35.07 -26.66 -46.03
C ILE A 289 -34.98 -27.30 -47.43
N ILE A 290 -33.79 -27.29 -48.05
CA ILE A 290 -33.57 -27.87 -49.36
C ILE A 290 -33.82 -29.39 -49.33
N SER A 291 -33.23 -30.10 -48.35
CA SER A 291 -33.41 -31.55 -48.19
C SER A 291 -34.88 -31.92 -47.90
N GLY A 292 -35.60 -31.06 -47.15
CA GLY A 292 -37.07 -31.25 -46.93
C GLY A 292 -37.89 -31.03 -48.19
N ALA A 293 -37.50 -30.09 -49.07
CA ALA A 293 -38.16 -29.85 -50.35
C ALA A 293 -37.91 -30.94 -51.39
N GLU A 294 -36.74 -31.60 -51.37
CA GLU A 294 -36.40 -32.73 -52.25
C GLU A 294 -37.06 -34.05 -51.81
N SER A 295 -37.57 -34.14 -50.60
CA SER A 295 -38.22 -35.33 -50.04
C SER A 295 -39.74 -35.34 -50.25
N ILE A 296 -40.32 -34.30 -50.84
CA ILE A 296 -41.72 -34.18 -51.25
C ILE A 296 -41.82 -34.37 -52.76
#